data_3d072167fe6914d9aa2628e59d864382
#
_entry.id   3d072167fe6914d9aa2628e59d864382
#
_cell.length_a   1.000
_cell.length_b   1.000
_cell.length_c   1.000
_cell.angle_alpha   90.00
_cell.angle_beta   90.00
_cell.angle_gamma   90.00
#
_symmetry.space_group_name_H-M   'P 1'
#
loop_
_entity.id
_entity.type
_entity.pdbx_description
1 polymer ?
#
loop_
_entity_poly.entity_id
_entity_poly.type
_entity_poly.pdbx_seq_one_letter_code
_entity_poly.pdbx_strand_id
1 'polypeptide(L)'
;MLRLLILLVLVYQLSILFVECHNFSFPSFDVGSYSNLTYWGSVTAANGTLNLTPDQPQNNSNKVGRVLFSHSIPVWPASFSTIFTIRISTHQLITGDGMAFLIAQDDKPSPPDSYGSFIGILDPSTQGGTLDQLAVEFDTYRNEHEIDGNHVAVVTTSMESPVAVKSLNDVGIDLRSGRNITIKIDYDGWTKVLEISVAYAGQPLVNFLRQEIIMQETVPRNAYVGFSASTAYFSEVHHVLNWNFKLFELPEGSLKYGVDTDKENIALLVATPIAIVSLVVVVSFLITARKDRKERFQIKEDIEMLTRTAASGPQVFTYQKLSKATKGFSKDNLLGTGGFGSVYKGVFYDSPTTVAVKQINATSKQGMFSI
;
A
#
# COMPACT_ATOMS: atom_id res chain seq x y z
N MET A 1 -27.31 14.07 -10.86
CA MET A 1 -26.87 12.89 -11.60
C MET A 1 -25.35 12.83 -11.77
N LEU A 2 -24.69 13.83 -12.38
CA LEU A 2 -23.22 13.81 -12.60
C LEU A 2 -22.40 13.62 -11.32
N ARG A 3 -22.74 14.32 -10.22
CA ARG A 3 -22.05 14.16 -8.92
C ARG A 3 -22.18 12.75 -8.33
N LEU A 4 -23.34 12.11 -8.51
CA LEU A 4 -23.58 10.74 -8.06
C LEU A 4 -22.77 9.74 -8.90
N LEU A 5 -22.67 9.96 -10.21
CA LEU A 5 -21.87 9.13 -11.11
C LEU A 5 -20.37 9.24 -10.79
N ILE A 6 -19.88 10.45 -10.52
CA ILE A 6 -18.48 10.69 -10.10
C ILE A 6 -18.21 10.00 -8.77
N LEU A 7 -19.14 10.08 -7.81
CA LEU A 7 -19.01 9.42 -6.51
C LEU A 7 -18.98 7.89 -6.66
N LEU A 8 -19.84 7.32 -7.51
CA LEU A 8 -19.87 5.89 -7.80
C LEU A 8 -18.58 5.40 -8.48
N VAL A 9 -18.04 6.18 -9.42
CA VAL A 9 -16.76 5.87 -10.08
C VAL A 9 -15.60 5.97 -9.09
N LEU A 10 -15.59 6.97 -8.19
CA LEU A 10 -14.59 7.10 -7.15
C LEU A 10 -14.69 5.96 -6.12
N VAL A 11 -15.89 5.58 -5.70
CA VAL A 11 -16.11 4.44 -4.79
C VAL A 11 -15.71 3.14 -5.46
N TYR A 12 -16.03 2.92 -6.73
CA TYR A 12 -15.61 1.75 -7.50
C TYR A 12 -14.10 1.72 -7.67
N GLN A 13 -13.45 2.85 -7.92
CA GLN A 13 -11.99 2.93 -8.01
C GLN A 13 -11.30 2.77 -6.64
N LEU A 14 -11.88 3.29 -5.55
CA LEU A 14 -11.41 2.98 -4.20
C LEU A 14 -11.53 1.50 -3.87
N SER A 15 -12.60 0.82 -4.31
CA SER A 15 -12.77 -0.63 -4.07
C SER A 15 -11.76 -1.49 -4.85
N ILE A 16 -11.30 -1.03 -6.02
CA ILE A 16 -10.23 -1.70 -6.79
C ILE A 16 -8.84 -1.48 -6.13
N LEU A 17 -8.69 -0.41 -5.33
CA LEU A 17 -7.44 -0.08 -4.63
C LEU A 17 -7.32 -0.77 -3.25
N PHE A 18 -8.34 -1.45 -2.76
CA PHE A 18 -8.21 -2.33 -1.60
C PHE A 18 -7.54 -3.65 -2.03
N VAL A 19 -6.23 -3.59 -2.25
CA VAL A 19 -5.37 -4.78 -2.20
C VAL A 19 -5.35 -5.19 -0.74
N GLU A 20 -5.98 -6.30 -0.40
CA GLU A 20 -5.84 -6.87 0.93
C GLU A 20 -4.36 -7.19 1.15
N CYS A 21 -3.78 -6.61 2.18
CA CYS A 21 -2.37 -6.74 2.49
C CYS A 21 -2.23 -7.47 3.82
N HIS A 22 -1.82 -8.72 3.76
CA HIS A 22 -1.49 -9.49 4.95
C HIS A 22 -0.05 -9.21 5.36
N ASN A 23 0.12 -8.49 6.46
CA ASN A 23 1.43 -8.10 6.95
C ASN A 23 1.59 -8.51 8.40
N PHE A 24 2.75 -9.05 8.72
CA PHE A 24 3.17 -9.20 10.10
C PHE A 24 4.67 -8.95 10.25
N SER A 25 5.08 -8.60 11.46
CA SER A 25 6.46 -8.29 11.78
C SER A 25 6.80 -8.75 13.18
N PHE A 26 7.86 -9.53 13.30
CA PHE A 26 8.48 -9.93 14.54
C PHE A 26 9.90 -9.36 14.58
N PRO A 27 10.11 -8.16 15.14
CA PRO A 27 11.45 -7.58 15.26
C PRO A 27 12.32 -8.36 16.24
N SER A 28 11.70 -9.08 17.17
CA SER A 28 12.31 -10.05 18.07
C SER A 28 11.26 -11.07 18.50
N PHE A 29 11.67 -12.18 19.12
CA PHE A 29 10.78 -13.25 19.54
C PHE A 29 10.81 -13.40 21.06
N ASP A 30 9.94 -12.66 21.72
CA ASP A 30 9.73 -12.72 23.16
C ASP A 30 8.46 -13.49 23.50
N VAL A 31 8.18 -13.67 24.78
CA VAL A 31 7.00 -14.41 25.29
C VAL A 31 5.67 -13.91 24.69
N GLY A 32 5.59 -12.62 24.28
CA GLY A 32 4.42 -12.05 23.61
C GLY A 32 4.20 -12.51 22.16
N SER A 33 5.22 -13.09 21.51
CA SER A 33 5.13 -13.60 20.13
C SER A 33 4.33 -14.91 20.02
N TYR A 34 4.07 -15.58 21.15
CA TYR A 34 3.41 -16.90 21.18
C TYR A 34 1.98 -16.90 20.64
N SER A 35 1.25 -15.79 20.71
CA SER A 35 -0.15 -15.75 20.29
C SER A 35 -0.36 -15.86 18.77
N ASN A 36 0.66 -15.53 17.99
CA ASN A 36 0.59 -15.48 16.52
C ASN A 36 1.45 -16.54 15.83
N LEU A 37 2.04 -17.44 16.60
CA LEU A 37 2.90 -18.51 16.09
C LEU A 37 2.50 -19.85 16.68
N THR A 38 2.45 -20.87 15.84
CA THR A 38 2.26 -22.27 16.23
C THR A 38 3.63 -22.95 16.30
N TYR A 39 3.93 -23.61 17.43
CA TYR A 39 5.22 -24.23 17.73
C TYR A 39 5.10 -25.73 17.77
N TRP A 40 5.98 -26.41 17.06
CA TRP A 40 6.05 -27.87 17.02
C TRP A 40 7.47 -28.37 17.26
N GLY A 41 7.58 -29.55 17.89
CA GLY A 41 8.85 -30.21 18.11
C GLY A 41 9.75 -29.48 19.13
N SER A 42 10.99 -29.20 18.74
CA SER A 42 12.02 -28.65 19.61
C SER A 42 12.05 -27.13 19.73
N VAL A 43 11.09 -26.43 19.07
CA VAL A 43 11.09 -24.94 19.00
C VAL A 43 10.90 -24.32 20.37
N THR A 44 11.70 -23.31 20.66
CA THR A 44 11.55 -22.44 21.85
C THR A 44 11.76 -20.99 21.43
N ALA A 45 11.12 -20.05 22.14
CA ALA A 45 11.39 -18.63 22.00
C ALA A 45 12.02 -18.12 23.31
N ALA A 46 13.21 -17.61 23.20
CA ALA A 46 13.98 -17.13 24.36
C ALA A 46 15.00 -16.07 23.92
N ASN A 47 15.25 -15.10 24.81
CA ASN A 47 16.29 -14.07 24.59
C ASN A 47 16.15 -13.30 23.25
N GLY A 48 14.92 -13.05 22.82
CA GLY A 48 14.63 -12.32 21.60
C GLY A 48 14.77 -13.15 20.31
N THR A 49 14.98 -14.46 20.39
CA THR A 49 15.16 -15.35 19.25
C THR A 49 14.20 -16.54 19.27
N LEU A 50 13.85 -17.04 18.07
CA LEU A 50 13.31 -18.39 17.93
C LEU A 50 14.48 -19.37 17.79
N ASN A 51 14.54 -20.33 18.70
CA ASN A 51 15.48 -21.44 18.63
C ASN A 51 14.72 -22.62 18.05
N LEU A 52 15.00 -22.98 16.81
CA LEU A 52 14.32 -24.09 16.13
C LEU A 52 14.83 -25.46 16.63
N THR A 53 16.12 -25.52 16.99
CA THR A 53 16.73 -26.68 17.60
C THR A 53 17.31 -26.28 18.95
N PRO A 54 17.48 -27.22 19.90
CA PRO A 54 17.98 -26.92 21.27
C PRO A 54 19.39 -26.32 21.27
N ASP A 55 19.61 -25.31 22.12
CA ASP A 55 20.92 -24.68 22.33
C ASP A 55 21.93 -25.60 23.04
N GLN A 56 21.47 -26.72 23.61
CA GLN A 56 22.31 -27.62 24.42
C GLN A 56 22.88 -28.76 23.58
N PRO A 57 24.21 -28.88 23.46
CA PRO A 57 24.86 -29.90 22.64
C PRO A 57 24.56 -31.36 23.04
N GLN A 58 24.22 -31.59 24.31
CA GLN A 58 24.14 -32.94 24.90
C GLN A 58 22.84 -33.72 24.58
N ASN A 59 21.86 -33.11 23.94
CA ASN A 59 20.58 -33.75 23.62
C ASN A 59 19.99 -33.27 22.31
N ASN A 60 20.82 -33.02 21.31
CA ASN A 60 20.43 -32.34 20.08
C ASN A 60 20.44 -33.28 18.85
N SER A 61 20.59 -34.60 19.03
CA SER A 61 20.49 -35.54 17.91
C SER A 61 19.04 -35.81 17.52
N ASN A 62 18.76 -35.90 16.21
CA ASN A 62 17.47 -36.19 15.62
C ASN A 62 16.37 -35.26 16.12
N LYS A 63 16.68 -33.97 16.25
CA LYS A 63 15.70 -32.97 16.64
C LYS A 63 15.09 -32.33 15.41
N VAL A 64 13.80 -32.07 15.50
CA VAL A 64 13.04 -31.31 14.49
C VAL A 64 12.29 -30.22 15.20
N GLY A 65 12.42 -29.02 14.71
CA GLY A 65 11.64 -27.87 15.12
C GLY A 65 10.90 -27.25 13.93
N ARG A 66 9.62 -26.94 14.12
CA ARG A 66 8.79 -26.26 13.12
C ARG A 66 8.01 -25.15 13.79
N VAL A 67 8.02 -23.96 13.22
CA VAL A 67 7.22 -22.83 13.67
C VAL A 67 6.49 -22.23 12.48
N LEU A 68 5.21 -21.97 12.64
CA LEU A 68 4.35 -21.43 11.59
C LEU A 68 3.61 -20.19 12.10
N PHE A 69 3.36 -19.24 11.24
CA PHE A 69 2.38 -18.20 11.51
C PHE A 69 1.02 -18.85 11.71
N SER A 70 0.31 -18.55 12.80
CA SER A 70 -0.86 -19.30 13.27
C SER A 70 -2.10 -19.19 12.39
N HIS A 71 -2.09 -18.29 11.41
CA HIS A 71 -3.19 -18.08 10.48
C HIS A 71 -2.75 -18.41 9.06
N SER A 72 -3.59 -19.13 8.32
CA SER A 72 -3.37 -19.33 6.89
C SER A 72 -3.51 -18.02 6.12
N ILE A 73 -2.72 -17.86 5.08
CA ILE A 73 -2.72 -16.67 4.21
C ILE A 73 -2.91 -17.09 2.75
N PRO A 74 -3.56 -16.26 1.92
CA PRO A 74 -3.82 -16.57 0.52
C PRO A 74 -2.56 -16.36 -0.33
N VAL A 75 -1.70 -17.37 -0.43
CA VAL A 75 -0.39 -17.28 -1.10
C VAL A 75 -0.50 -17.23 -2.62
N TRP A 76 -1.67 -17.47 -3.18
CA TRP A 76 -1.98 -17.21 -4.60
C TRP A 76 -3.49 -16.96 -4.81
N PRO A 77 -3.90 -16.11 -5.78
CA PRO A 77 -3.04 -15.23 -6.59
C PRO A 77 -2.48 -14.06 -5.76
N ALA A 78 -1.20 -14.05 -5.54
CA ALA A 78 -0.54 -13.06 -4.71
C ALA A 78 0.93 -12.90 -5.08
N SER A 79 1.50 -11.76 -4.72
CA SER A 79 2.94 -11.53 -4.59
C SER A 79 3.29 -11.40 -3.12
N PHE A 80 4.46 -11.85 -2.71
CA PHE A 80 4.92 -11.65 -1.35
C PHE A 80 6.39 -11.25 -1.26
N SER A 81 6.75 -10.63 -0.17
CA SER A 81 8.12 -10.34 0.23
C SER A 81 8.31 -10.72 1.68
N THR A 82 9.29 -11.55 1.96
CA THR A 82 9.68 -11.87 3.32
C THR A 82 11.15 -11.59 3.54
N ILE A 83 11.48 -11.02 4.69
CA ILE A 83 12.85 -10.76 5.11
C ILE A 83 13.02 -11.23 6.55
N PHE A 84 14.06 -11.97 6.79
CA PHE A 84 14.39 -12.50 8.10
C PHE A 84 15.90 -12.61 8.29
N THR A 85 16.33 -12.67 9.53
CA THR A 85 17.73 -12.86 9.88
C THR A 85 17.88 -14.18 10.63
N ILE A 86 18.77 -15.01 10.14
CA ILE A 86 19.12 -16.29 10.78
C ILE A 86 20.53 -16.25 11.37
N ARG A 87 20.78 -17.17 12.28
CA ARG A 87 22.11 -17.50 12.76
C ARG A 87 22.18 -19.00 13.00
N ILE A 88 23.10 -19.66 12.33
CA ILE A 88 23.43 -21.05 12.55
C ILE A 88 24.75 -21.08 13.29
N SER A 89 24.78 -21.74 14.45
CA SER A 89 25.93 -21.82 15.34
C SER A 89 26.31 -23.27 15.60
N THR A 90 27.57 -23.54 15.61
CA THR A 90 28.10 -24.88 15.82
C THR A 90 29.11 -24.93 16.96
N HIS A 91 29.12 -26.03 17.68
CA HIS A 91 30.11 -26.36 18.69
C HIS A 91 30.99 -27.56 18.29
N GLN A 92 30.80 -28.07 17.06
CA GLN A 92 31.48 -29.26 16.54
C GLN A 92 32.13 -28.94 15.19
N LEU A 93 33.09 -29.75 14.78
CA LEU A 93 33.78 -29.64 13.49
C LEU A 93 32.90 -30.09 12.31
N ILE A 94 32.07 -31.10 12.56
CA ILE A 94 31.08 -31.60 11.60
C ILE A 94 29.71 -31.29 12.18
N THR A 95 28.87 -30.61 11.44
CA THR A 95 27.57 -30.11 11.88
C THR A 95 26.55 -30.28 10.77
N GLY A 96 25.30 -30.21 11.14
CA GLY A 96 24.16 -30.34 10.25
C GLY A 96 22.84 -30.43 10.99
N ASP A 97 21.71 -30.45 10.33
CA ASP A 97 21.64 -30.57 8.84
C ASP A 97 21.28 -29.24 8.17
N GLY A 98 20.55 -28.35 8.86
CA GLY A 98 20.18 -27.07 8.30
C GLY A 98 18.79 -26.61 8.73
N MET A 99 18.29 -25.57 8.06
CA MET A 99 16.97 -24.99 8.29
C MET A 99 16.33 -24.53 6.99
N ALA A 100 15.01 -24.26 7.03
CA ALA A 100 14.29 -23.77 5.88
C ALA A 100 13.25 -22.70 6.26
N PHE A 101 12.99 -21.76 5.33
CA PHE A 101 11.74 -21.04 5.25
C PHE A 101 10.77 -21.88 4.42
N LEU A 102 9.51 -22.03 4.87
CA LEU A 102 8.55 -22.87 4.18
C LEU A 102 7.16 -22.21 4.06
N ILE A 103 6.47 -22.60 2.99
CA ILE A 103 5.04 -22.39 2.77
C ILE A 103 4.42 -23.79 2.78
N ALA A 104 3.62 -24.09 3.81
CA ALA A 104 3.08 -25.42 4.09
C ALA A 104 1.57 -25.47 3.83
N GLN A 105 1.08 -26.61 3.39
CA GLN A 105 -0.35 -26.87 3.14
C GLN A 105 -1.22 -26.77 4.40
N ASP A 106 -0.65 -27.08 5.57
CA ASP A 106 -1.36 -27.12 6.85
C ASP A 106 -0.44 -26.68 8.01
N ASP A 107 -1.02 -26.49 9.19
CA ASP A 107 -0.33 -26.09 10.40
C ASP A 107 0.12 -27.26 11.28
N LYS A 108 0.17 -28.46 10.72
CA LYS A 108 0.56 -29.67 11.47
C LYS A 108 2.05 -29.71 11.80
N PRO A 109 2.45 -30.58 12.75
CA PRO A 109 3.86 -30.90 12.97
C PRO A 109 4.57 -31.32 11.69
N SER A 110 5.89 -31.23 11.68
CA SER A 110 6.72 -31.86 10.65
C SER A 110 6.39 -33.35 10.52
N PRO A 111 6.52 -33.93 9.32
CA PRO A 111 6.31 -35.36 9.12
C PRO A 111 7.16 -36.21 10.10
N PRO A 112 6.69 -37.42 10.47
CA PRO A 112 7.53 -38.35 11.23
C PRO A 112 8.86 -38.60 10.50
N ASP A 113 9.94 -38.82 11.25
CA ASP A 113 11.27 -39.10 10.73
C ASP A 113 11.83 -38.04 9.74
N SER A 114 11.34 -36.81 9.83
CA SER A 114 11.78 -35.67 9.02
C SER A 114 13.06 -34.96 9.53
N TYR A 115 13.82 -35.65 10.39
CA TYR A 115 15.12 -35.17 10.86
C TYR A 115 16.22 -35.39 9.83
N GLY A 116 17.40 -34.84 10.07
CA GLY A 116 18.53 -34.97 9.17
C GLY A 116 18.30 -34.22 7.87
N SER A 117 18.68 -34.83 6.74
CA SER A 117 18.57 -34.25 5.42
C SER A 117 17.15 -33.85 4.97
N PHE A 118 16.14 -34.23 5.74
CA PHE A 118 14.76 -33.82 5.46
C PHE A 118 14.38 -32.47 6.07
N ILE A 119 15.20 -31.92 6.97
CA ILE A 119 15.11 -30.55 7.55
C ILE A 119 13.70 -30.20 8.08
N GLY A 120 12.93 -31.20 8.54
CA GLY A 120 11.55 -31.00 9.00
C GLY A 120 10.56 -30.68 7.88
N ILE A 121 10.92 -30.83 6.62
CA ILE A 121 10.12 -30.51 5.42
C ILE A 121 9.39 -31.76 4.92
N LEU A 122 10.12 -32.80 4.63
CA LEU A 122 9.67 -34.09 4.13
C LEU A 122 10.09 -35.23 5.05
N ASP A 123 9.71 -36.43 4.71
CA ASP A 123 10.22 -37.67 5.30
C ASP A 123 10.36 -38.75 4.19
N PRO A 124 10.89 -39.92 4.48
CA PRO A 124 11.02 -41.00 3.49
C PRO A 124 9.70 -41.39 2.80
N SER A 125 8.55 -41.20 3.47
CA SER A 125 7.24 -41.56 2.90
C SER A 125 6.57 -40.45 2.09
N THR A 126 6.98 -39.19 2.32
CA THR A 126 6.43 -38.02 1.65
C THR A 126 7.31 -37.49 0.53
N GLN A 127 8.55 -38.02 0.44
CA GLN A 127 9.48 -37.74 -0.64
C GLN A 127 8.85 -38.17 -1.99
N GLY A 128 8.80 -37.26 -2.96
CA GLY A 128 8.26 -37.53 -4.29
C GLY A 128 6.84 -37.03 -4.53
N GLY A 129 6.28 -36.20 -3.68
CA GLY A 129 5.10 -35.40 -4.05
C GLY A 129 3.79 -35.74 -3.35
N THR A 130 3.85 -36.13 -2.09
CA THR A 130 2.63 -36.34 -1.27
C THR A 130 2.24 -35.12 -0.44
N LEU A 131 3.08 -34.10 -0.34
CA LEU A 131 2.82 -32.85 0.36
C LEU A 131 2.91 -31.65 -0.59
N ASP A 132 1.89 -30.82 -0.55
CA ASP A 132 1.84 -29.57 -1.31
C ASP A 132 2.53 -28.45 -0.50
N GLN A 133 3.81 -28.23 -0.76
CA GLN A 133 4.63 -27.26 -0.05
C GLN A 133 5.73 -26.66 -0.92
N LEU A 134 6.24 -25.51 -0.49
CA LEU A 134 7.42 -24.85 -1.01
C LEU A 134 8.37 -24.56 0.15
N ALA A 135 9.61 -24.96 0.02
CA ALA A 135 10.66 -24.61 0.99
C ALA A 135 11.84 -23.94 0.31
N VAL A 136 12.45 -22.98 0.99
CA VAL A 136 13.77 -22.45 0.70
C VAL A 136 14.69 -22.97 1.79
N GLU A 137 15.48 -23.91 1.45
CA GLU A 137 16.42 -24.64 2.30
C GLU A 137 17.75 -23.88 2.43
N PHE A 138 18.33 -23.90 3.60
CA PHE A 138 19.67 -23.42 3.95
C PHE A 138 20.43 -24.62 4.54
N ASP A 139 21.10 -25.36 3.68
CA ASP A 139 21.75 -26.61 4.02
C ASP A 139 23.19 -26.39 4.51
N THR A 140 23.55 -27.08 5.58
CA THR A 140 24.86 -26.99 6.26
C THR A 140 25.63 -28.31 6.27
N TYR A 141 25.01 -29.38 5.75
CA TYR A 141 25.62 -30.69 5.69
C TYR A 141 25.55 -31.22 4.26
N ARG A 142 26.66 -31.76 3.76
CA ARG A 142 26.69 -32.33 2.41
C ARG A 142 26.25 -33.78 2.44
N ASN A 143 25.10 -34.09 1.90
CA ASN A 143 24.66 -35.45 1.59
C ASN A 143 25.22 -35.93 0.24
N GLU A 144 24.99 -37.19 -0.11
CA GLU A 144 25.64 -37.86 -1.25
C GLU A 144 25.29 -37.20 -2.61
N HIS A 145 24.05 -36.63 -2.72
CA HIS A 145 23.54 -36.04 -3.97
C HIS A 145 23.68 -34.52 -4.03
N GLU A 146 24.28 -33.90 -3.02
CA GLU A 146 24.34 -32.44 -2.89
C GLU A 146 25.65 -31.86 -3.42
N ILE A 147 25.56 -30.60 -3.85
CA ILE A 147 26.72 -29.86 -4.42
C ILE A 147 27.80 -29.61 -3.35
N ASP A 148 27.38 -29.19 -2.16
CA ASP A 148 28.22 -28.95 -0.98
C ASP A 148 27.36 -28.89 0.28
N GLY A 149 27.93 -28.58 1.45
CA GLY A 149 27.24 -28.35 2.73
C GLY A 149 27.19 -26.88 3.08
N ASN A 150 26.96 -26.00 2.12
CA ASN A 150 26.79 -24.56 2.32
C ASN A 150 26.02 -23.97 1.14
N HIS A 151 24.79 -24.41 0.94
CA HIS A 151 24.00 -24.04 -0.21
C HIS A 151 22.56 -23.60 0.15
N VAL A 152 21.90 -22.99 -0.80
CA VAL A 152 20.46 -22.72 -0.79
C VAL A 152 19.81 -23.54 -1.85
N ALA A 153 18.72 -24.24 -1.50
CA ALA A 153 17.90 -24.96 -2.46
C ALA A 153 16.43 -24.51 -2.40
N VAL A 154 15.74 -24.64 -3.52
CA VAL A 154 14.29 -24.49 -3.60
C VAL A 154 13.69 -25.88 -3.76
N VAL A 155 12.93 -26.28 -2.75
CA VAL A 155 12.39 -27.65 -2.62
C VAL A 155 10.86 -27.59 -2.68
N THR A 156 10.28 -28.51 -3.42
CA THR A 156 8.82 -28.69 -3.48
C THR A 156 8.44 -30.11 -3.02
N THR A 157 8.82 -31.10 -3.78
CA THR A 157 8.41 -32.50 -3.58
C THR A 157 9.56 -33.43 -3.21
N SER A 158 10.80 -33.02 -3.41
CA SER A 158 11.98 -33.87 -3.20
C SER A 158 13.17 -33.09 -2.69
N MET A 159 13.79 -33.58 -1.60
CA MET A 159 15.05 -33.05 -1.07
C MET A 159 16.24 -33.46 -1.99
N GLU A 160 16.17 -34.65 -2.58
CA GLU A 160 17.24 -35.18 -3.46
C GLU A 160 17.24 -34.52 -4.87
N SER A 161 16.12 -33.94 -5.27
CA SER A 161 15.93 -33.29 -6.56
C SER A 161 15.26 -31.93 -6.40
N PRO A 162 15.95 -30.96 -5.80
CA PRO A 162 15.41 -29.60 -5.65
C PRO A 162 15.17 -28.96 -7.01
N VAL A 163 14.21 -28.03 -7.07
CA VAL A 163 13.88 -27.28 -8.30
C VAL A 163 15.03 -26.35 -8.71
N ALA A 164 15.75 -25.83 -7.72
CA ALA A 164 16.95 -25.04 -7.94
C ALA A 164 17.90 -25.19 -6.73
N VAL A 165 19.19 -25.11 -6.97
CA VAL A 165 20.22 -25.16 -5.93
C VAL A 165 21.41 -24.28 -6.33
N LYS A 166 22.01 -23.59 -5.32
CA LYS A 166 23.18 -22.75 -5.54
C LYS A 166 24.05 -22.66 -4.28
N SER A 167 25.38 -22.77 -4.47
CA SER A 167 26.36 -22.66 -3.40
C SER A 167 26.53 -21.23 -2.89
N LEU A 168 26.47 -21.03 -1.58
CA LEU A 168 26.74 -19.74 -0.95
C LEU A 168 28.22 -19.37 -0.95
N ASN A 169 29.11 -20.33 -1.25
CA ASN A 169 30.54 -20.07 -1.43
C ASN A 169 30.78 -19.09 -2.58
N ASP A 170 29.90 -19.05 -3.60
CA ASP A 170 29.97 -18.14 -4.75
C ASP A 170 29.88 -16.66 -4.34
N VAL A 171 29.28 -16.37 -3.19
CA VAL A 171 29.09 -15.01 -2.66
C VAL A 171 29.80 -14.80 -1.32
N GLY A 172 30.66 -15.75 -0.89
CA GLY A 172 31.48 -15.65 0.30
C GLY A 172 30.69 -15.67 1.63
N ILE A 173 29.54 -16.34 1.64
CA ILE A 173 28.71 -16.53 2.83
C ILE A 173 28.87 -17.97 3.31
N ASP A 174 29.18 -18.17 4.58
CA ASP A 174 29.19 -19.47 5.27
C ASP A 174 28.07 -19.49 6.32
N LEU A 175 27.09 -20.38 6.11
CA LEU A 175 25.95 -20.57 6.99
C LEU A 175 26.39 -20.93 8.42
N ARG A 176 27.46 -21.72 8.59
CA ARG A 176 27.99 -22.19 9.86
C ARG A 176 28.90 -21.19 10.56
N SER A 177 29.06 -20.01 10.04
CA SER A 177 29.97 -18.97 10.58
C SER A 177 29.58 -18.43 11.94
N GLY A 178 28.38 -18.74 12.45
CA GLY A 178 27.83 -18.12 13.67
C GLY A 178 27.48 -16.64 13.53
N ARG A 179 27.68 -16.09 12.36
CA ARG A 179 27.31 -14.69 12.03
C ARG A 179 25.84 -14.60 11.66
N ASN A 180 25.25 -13.43 11.91
CA ASN A 180 23.90 -13.15 11.47
C ASN A 180 23.87 -13.01 9.94
N ILE A 181 22.97 -13.73 9.30
CA ILE A 181 22.75 -13.70 7.84
C ILE A 181 21.32 -13.24 7.60
N THR A 182 21.16 -12.19 6.80
CA THR A 182 19.85 -11.68 6.37
C THR A 182 19.50 -12.28 5.03
N ILE A 183 18.31 -12.83 4.95
CA ILE A 183 17.74 -13.43 3.77
C ILE A 183 16.47 -12.65 3.41
N LYS A 184 16.32 -12.36 2.13
CA LYS A 184 15.09 -11.83 1.57
C LYS A 184 14.59 -12.75 0.47
N ILE A 185 13.31 -13.11 0.53
CA ILE A 185 12.64 -13.92 -0.49
C ILE A 185 11.49 -13.10 -1.02
N ASP A 186 11.52 -12.80 -2.31
CA ASP A 186 10.46 -12.12 -3.03
C ASP A 186 9.80 -13.08 -4.02
N TYR A 187 8.50 -13.12 -4.05
CA TYR A 187 7.73 -13.83 -5.07
C TYR A 187 6.84 -12.86 -5.82
N ASP A 188 7.02 -12.79 -7.12
CA ASP A 188 6.15 -12.04 -8.01
C ASP A 188 5.11 -12.98 -8.64
N GLY A 189 3.87 -12.87 -8.19
CA GLY A 189 2.76 -13.68 -8.66
C GLY A 189 2.34 -13.40 -10.11
N TRP A 190 2.75 -12.27 -10.70
CA TRP A 190 2.53 -11.98 -12.11
C TRP A 190 3.49 -12.74 -13.00
N THR A 191 4.77 -12.66 -12.70
CA THR A 191 5.85 -13.31 -13.46
C THR A 191 6.12 -14.73 -12.98
N LYS A 192 5.53 -15.15 -11.83
CA LYS A 192 5.72 -16.44 -11.18
C LYS A 192 7.18 -16.71 -10.80
N VAL A 193 7.91 -15.68 -10.49
CA VAL A 193 9.34 -15.77 -10.18
C VAL A 193 9.57 -15.60 -8.69
N LEU A 194 10.30 -16.54 -8.11
CA LEU A 194 10.86 -16.49 -6.76
C LEU A 194 12.30 -15.98 -6.87
N GLU A 195 12.62 -14.91 -6.13
CA GLU A 195 13.96 -14.35 -6.03
C GLU A 195 14.45 -14.42 -4.58
N ILE A 196 15.67 -14.92 -4.40
CA ILE A 196 16.31 -15.05 -3.10
C ILE A 196 17.54 -14.16 -3.08
N SER A 197 17.60 -13.26 -2.08
CA SER A 197 18.75 -12.39 -1.85
C SER A 197 19.33 -12.67 -0.46
N VAL A 198 20.65 -12.64 -0.35
CA VAL A 198 21.37 -12.97 0.86
C VAL A 198 22.48 -11.97 1.16
N ALA A 199 22.78 -11.76 2.45
CA ALA A 199 23.94 -10.99 2.90
C ALA A 199 24.25 -11.34 4.36
N TYR A 200 25.48 -11.11 4.81
CA TYR A 200 25.70 -10.96 6.25
C TYR A 200 24.95 -9.72 6.77
N ALA A 201 24.37 -9.81 7.94
CA ALA A 201 23.56 -8.72 8.50
C ALA A 201 24.34 -7.39 8.53
N GLY A 202 23.69 -6.32 8.07
CA GLY A 202 24.31 -5.00 7.93
C GLY A 202 25.06 -4.78 6.61
N GLN A 203 25.17 -5.78 5.76
CA GLN A 203 25.72 -5.65 4.40
C GLN A 203 24.58 -5.52 3.35
N PRO A 204 24.85 -4.93 2.19
CA PRO A 204 23.88 -4.91 1.09
C PRO A 204 23.49 -6.32 0.64
N LEU A 205 22.19 -6.57 0.45
CA LEU A 205 21.68 -7.82 -0.08
C LEU A 205 22.15 -8.03 -1.53
N VAL A 206 22.60 -9.23 -1.83
CA VAL A 206 23.00 -9.67 -3.17
C VAL A 206 21.92 -10.60 -3.69
N ASN A 207 21.39 -10.34 -4.89
CA ASN A 207 20.49 -11.27 -5.57
C ASN A 207 21.27 -12.55 -5.86
N PHE A 208 20.79 -13.65 -5.30
CA PHE A 208 21.56 -14.88 -5.23
C PHE A 208 20.99 -15.98 -6.15
N LEU A 209 19.67 -16.22 -6.06
CA LEU A 209 19.00 -17.26 -6.81
C LEU A 209 17.68 -16.75 -7.34
N ARG A 210 17.33 -17.16 -8.56
CA ARG A 210 16.06 -16.84 -9.20
C ARG A 210 15.47 -18.09 -9.83
N GLN A 211 14.20 -18.40 -9.53
CA GLN A 211 13.52 -19.60 -10.00
C GLN A 211 12.07 -19.31 -10.34
N GLU A 212 11.57 -19.85 -11.44
CA GLU A 212 10.14 -19.84 -11.75
C GLU A 212 9.41 -20.88 -10.90
N ILE A 213 8.35 -20.46 -10.21
CA ILE A 213 7.50 -21.29 -9.37
C ILE A 213 6.04 -21.01 -9.67
N ILE A 214 5.30 -22.00 -10.15
CA ILE A 214 3.86 -21.92 -10.36
C ILE A 214 3.18 -22.25 -9.02
N MET A 215 2.96 -21.20 -8.18
CA MET A 215 2.51 -21.37 -6.81
C MET A 215 1.19 -22.15 -6.69
N GLN A 216 0.28 -21.97 -7.64
CA GLN A 216 -1.01 -22.68 -7.68
C GLN A 216 -0.88 -24.19 -7.92
N GLU A 217 0.23 -24.65 -8.47
CA GLU A 217 0.55 -26.07 -8.69
C GLU A 217 1.44 -26.64 -7.58
N THR A 218 1.91 -25.76 -6.67
CA THR A 218 2.90 -26.10 -5.65
C THR A 218 2.27 -26.17 -4.25
N VAL A 219 1.37 -25.24 -3.92
CA VAL A 219 0.75 -25.15 -2.58
C VAL A 219 -0.74 -24.83 -2.70
N PRO A 220 -1.59 -25.15 -1.69
CA PRO A 220 -2.96 -24.70 -1.61
C PRO A 220 -3.07 -23.16 -1.61
N ARG A 221 -4.21 -22.64 -2.04
CA ARG A 221 -4.47 -21.18 -2.03
C ARG A 221 -4.19 -20.55 -0.67
N ASN A 222 -4.76 -21.15 0.37
CA ASN A 222 -4.53 -20.74 1.75
C ASN A 222 -3.48 -21.70 2.35
N ALA A 223 -2.33 -21.15 2.69
CA ALA A 223 -1.21 -21.90 3.21
C ALA A 223 -0.62 -21.21 4.46
N TYR A 224 0.23 -21.92 5.15
CA TYR A 224 0.92 -21.44 6.36
C TYR A 224 2.37 -21.15 6.03
N VAL A 225 2.90 -20.07 6.56
CA VAL A 225 4.31 -19.68 6.35
C VAL A 225 5.10 -19.78 7.64
N GLY A 226 6.36 -20.12 7.56
CA GLY A 226 7.22 -20.24 8.74
C GLY A 226 8.57 -20.85 8.50
N PHE A 227 9.08 -21.55 9.50
CA PHE A 227 10.42 -22.12 9.48
C PHE A 227 10.41 -23.57 10.00
N SER A 228 11.35 -24.35 9.51
CA SER A 228 11.71 -25.63 10.08
C SER A 228 13.23 -25.75 10.17
N ALA A 229 13.70 -26.62 11.04
CA ALA A 229 15.09 -27.01 11.13
C ALA A 229 15.21 -28.43 11.71
N SER A 230 16.29 -29.10 11.39
CA SER A 230 16.57 -30.37 11.99
C SER A 230 18.06 -30.60 12.26
N THR A 231 18.31 -31.60 13.07
CA THR A 231 19.64 -32.19 13.31
C THR A 231 19.55 -33.70 13.16
N ALA A 232 20.67 -34.33 12.81
CA ALA A 232 20.80 -35.79 12.81
C ALA A 232 21.80 -36.23 13.91
N TYR A 233 22.78 -37.01 13.53
CA TYR A 233 23.86 -37.42 14.42
C TYR A 233 24.76 -36.26 14.84
N PHE A 234 25.05 -35.39 13.88
CA PHE A 234 25.74 -34.11 14.13
C PHE A 234 24.71 -33.03 14.42
N SER A 235 25.09 -32.08 15.25
CA SER A 235 24.14 -31.06 15.70
C SER A 235 24.68 -29.64 15.59
N GLU A 236 23.79 -28.74 15.31
CA GLU A 236 24.00 -27.31 15.32
C GLU A 236 22.75 -26.59 15.86
N VAL A 237 22.86 -25.31 16.10
CA VAL A 237 21.79 -24.51 16.67
C VAL A 237 21.28 -23.55 15.63
N HIS A 238 19.97 -23.57 15.39
CA HIS A 238 19.28 -22.77 14.37
C HIS A 238 18.43 -21.68 15.03
N HIS A 239 18.79 -20.43 14.78
CA HIS A 239 18.08 -19.28 15.31
C HIS A 239 17.44 -18.46 14.19
N VAL A 240 16.20 -17.98 14.42
CA VAL A 240 15.62 -16.86 13.69
C VAL A 240 15.55 -15.67 14.64
N LEU A 241 16.15 -14.55 14.23
CA LEU A 241 16.32 -13.37 15.09
C LEU A 241 15.22 -12.35 14.90
N ASN A 242 14.73 -12.21 13.69
CA ASN A 242 13.62 -11.36 13.31
C ASN A 242 12.94 -11.90 12.07
N TRP A 243 11.71 -11.51 11.84
CA TRP A 243 10.96 -11.91 10.66
C TRP A 243 9.92 -10.86 10.28
N ASN A 244 9.92 -10.45 9.03
CA ASN A 244 8.91 -9.58 8.44
C ASN A 244 8.35 -10.25 7.19
N PHE A 245 7.03 -10.25 7.05
CA PHE A 245 6.32 -10.83 5.93
C PHE A 245 5.28 -9.85 5.41
N LYS A 246 5.22 -9.69 4.10
CA LYS A 246 4.23 -8.86 3.39
C LYS A 246 3.69 -9.62 2.21
N LEU A 247 2.38 -9.65 2.09
CA LEU A 247 1.69 -10.27 0.97
C LEU A 247 0.70 -9.29 0.36
N PHE A 248 0.66 -9.26 -0.96
CA PHE A 248 -0.23 -8.44 -1.77
C PHE A 248 -1.07 -9.37 -2.64
N GLU A 249 -2.36 -9.46 -2.39
CA GLU A 249 -3.27 -10.24 -3.23
C GLU A 249 -3.37 -9.63 -4.62
N LEU A 250 -3.42 -10.48 -5.62
CA LEU A 250 -3.59 -10.11 -7.02
C LEU A 250 -5.02 -10.42 -7.47
N PRO A 251 -5.55 -9.72 -8.46
CA PRO A 251 -6.85 -10.05 -9.04
C PRO A 251 -6.90 -11.50 -9.52
N GLU A 252 -8.02 -12.20 -9.34
CA GLU A 252 -8.18 -13.60 -9.76
C GLU A 252 -7.91 -13.82 -11.27
N GLY A 253 -8.10 -12.78 -12.08
CA GLY A 253 -7.74 -12.79 -13.50
C GLY A 253 -6.25 -13.01 -13.78
N SER A 254 -5.36 -12.72 -12.81
CA SER A 254 -3.91 -12.89 -12.96
C SER A 254 -3.48 -14.37 -13.16
N LEU A 255 -4.31 -15.33 -12.71
CA LEU A 255 -4.05 -16.76 -12.89
C LEU A 255 -4.18 -17.25 -14.35
N LYS A 256 -4.95 -16.53 -15.16
CA LYS A 256 -5.24 -16.93 -16.56
C LYS A 256 -4.11 -16.56 -17.53
N TYR A 257 -3.19 -15.73 -17.09
CA TYR A 257 -2.10 -15.27 -17.93
C TYR A 257 -0.88 -16.18 -17.71
N GLY A 258 -0.73 -17.18 -18.58
CA GLY A 258 0.53 -17.89 -18.76
C GLY A 258 1.63 -16.96 -19.29
N VAL A 259 2.86 -17.45 -19.34
CA VAL A 259 4.10 -16.72 -19.64
C VAL A 259 4.09 -15.89 -20.95
N ASP A 260 3.06 -16.01 -21.79
CA ASP A 260 2.93 -15.35 -23.11
C ASP A 260 1.98 -14.14 -23.14
N THR A 261 1.64 -13.56 -22.02
CA THR A 261 0.82 -12.34 -22.06
C THR A 261 1.71 -11.12 -22.23
N ASP A 262 1.67 -10.65 -23.43
CA ASP A 262 2.12 -9.35 -23.87
C ASP A 262 2.05 -8.30 -22.75
N LYS A 263 3.20 -7.70 -22.45
CA LYS A 263 3.31 -6.50 -21.60
C LYS A 263 2.27 -5.43 -21.99
N GLU A 264 1.77 -5.49 -23.23
CA GLU A 264 0.69 -4.65 -23.76
C GLU A 264 -0.65 -4.85 -23.06
N ASN A 265 -1.03 -6.07 -22.65
CA ASN A 265 -2.31 -6.32 -21.98
C ASN A 265 -2.32 -5.87 -20.52
N ILE A 266 -1.21 -5.99 -19.80
CA ILE A 266 -1.08 -5.47 -18.42
C ILE A 266 -1.06 -3.95 -18.45
N ALA A 267 -0.33 -3.34 -19.39
CA ALA A 267 -0.34 -1.90 -19.60
C ALA A 267 -1.75 -1.40 -19.94
N LEU A 268 -2.52 -2.14 -20.74
CA LEU A 268 -3.91 -1.80 -21.07
C LEU A 268 -4.83 -1.88 -19.83
N LEU A 269 -4.68 -2.89 -19.00
CA LEU A 269 -5.50 -3.09 -17.79
C LEU A 269 -5.28 -1.98 -16.74
N VAL A 270 -4.07 -1.47 -16.65
CA VAL A 270 -3.72 -0.35 -15.75
C VAL A 270 -3.97 1.00 -16.41
N ALA A 271 -3.69 1.14 -17.70
CA ALA A 271 -3.82 2.41 -18.42
C ALA A 271 -5.28 2.79 -18.69
N THR A 272 -6.19 1.82 -18.93
CA THR A 272 -7.61 2.10 -19.22
C THR A 272 -8.33 2.84 -18.08
N PRO A 273 -8.26 2.45 -16.80
CA PRO A 273 -8.90 3.20 -15.72
C PRO A 273 -8.29 4.59 -15.55
N ILE A 274 -6.98 4.74 -15.71
CA ILE A 274 -6.29 6.03 -15.63
C ILE A 274 -6.76 6.95 -16.76
N ALA A 275 -6.90 6.44 -17.99
CA ALA A 275 -7.37 7.19 -19.13
C ALA A 275 -8.83 7.64 -18.95
N ILE A 276 -9.70 6.78 -18.41
CA ILE A 276 -11.11 7.11 -18.12
C ILE A 276 -11.20 8.22 -17.07
N VAL A 277 -10.43 8.14 -15.98
CA VAL A 277 -10.38 9.20 -14.97
C VAL A 277 -9.91 10.52 -15.55
N SER A 278 -8.83 10.48 -16.32
CA SER A 278 -8.30 11.68 -16.98
C SER A 278 -9.34 12.31 -17.91
N LEU A 279 -10.06 11.50 -18.66
CA LEU A 279 -11.14 11.96 -19.56
C LEU A 279 -12.27 12.61 -18.75
N VAL A 280 -12.73 12.00 -17.66
CA VAL A 280 -13.78 12.56 -16.79
C VAL A 280 -13.35 13.89 -16.18
N VAL A 281 -12.11 14.01 -15.73
CA VAL A 281 -11.56 15.27 -15.20
C VAL A 281 -11.53 16.35 -16.29
N VAL A 282 -11.05 16.02 -17.47
CA VAL A 282 -11.01 16.97 -18.61
C VAL A 282 -12.41 17.41 -19.02
N VAL A 283 -13.37 16.49 -19.15
CA VAL A 283 -14.76 16.81 -19.48
C VAL A 283 -15.40 17.69 -18.41
N SER A 284 -15.18 17.38 -17.13
CA SER A 284 -15.68 18.19 -16.01
C SER A 284 -15.10 19.61 -16.04
N PHE A 285 -13.80 19.73 -16.31
CA PHE A 285 -13.13 21.03 -16.44
C PHE A 285 -13.71 21.83 -17.65
N LEU A 286 -13.94 21.19 -18.79
CA LEU A 286 -14.54 21.84 -19.95
C LEU A 286 -15.97 22.31 -19.70
N ILE A 287 -16.76 21.53 -18.94
CA ILE A 287 -18.13 21.91 -18.56
C ILE A 287 -18.11 23.13 -17.63
N THR A 288 -17.25 23.14 -16.61
CA THR A 288 -17.12 24.27 -15.69
C THR A 288 -16.61 25.52 -16.40
N ALA A 289 -15.59 25.40 -17.25
CA ALA A 289 -15.06 26.51 -18.04
C ALA A 289 -16.09 27.10 -19.00
N ARG A 290 -16.97 26.27 -19.61
CA ARG A 290 -18.08 26.73 -20.43
C ARG A 290 -19.14 27.47 -19.60
N LYS A 291 -19.44 26.97 -18.40
CA LYS A 291 -20.40 27.63 -17.49
C LYS A 291 -19.87 29.00 -17.06
N ASP A 292 -18.60 29.07 -16.63
CA ASP A 292 -17.95 30.32 -16.24
C ASP A 292 -17.91 31.35 -17.41
N ARG A 293 -17.64 30.89 -18.62
CA ARG A 293 -17.70 31.76 -19.82
C ARG A 293 -19.12 32.32 -20.05
N LYS A 294 -20.16 31.48 -19.89
CA LYS A 294 -21.55 31.90 -20.06
C LYS A 294 -21.98 32.89 -18.98
N GLU A 295 -21.60 32.67 -17.73
CA GLU A 295 -21.84 33.59 -16.61
C GLU A 295 -21.12 34.94 -16.82
N ARG A 296 -19.86 34.93 -17.25
CA ARG A 296 -19.12 36.15 -17.60
C ARG A 296 -19.71 36.91 -18.76
N PHE A 297 -20.27 36.22 -19.76
CA PHE A 297 -20.94 36.85 -20.87
C PHE A 297 -22.26 37.51 -20.44
N GLN A 298 -23.06 36.85 -19.63
CA GLN A 298 -24.30 37.41 -19.06
C GLN A 298 -24.01 38.64 -18.19
N ILE A 299 -23.00 38.56 -17.28
CA ILE A 299 -22.60 39.72 -16.46
C ILE A 299 -22.19 40.89 -17.36
N LYS A 300 -21.52 40.64 -18.46
CA LYS A 300 -21.09 41.70 -19.40
C LYS A 300 -22.26 42.35 -20.14
N GLU A 301 -23.27 41.57 -20.57
CA GLU A 301 -24.52 42.07 -21.14
C GLU A 301 -25.32 42.89 -20.13
N ASP A 302 -25.43 42.41 -18.88
CA ASP A 302 -26.13 43.12 -17.80
C ASP A 302 -25.45 44.45 -17.46
N ILE A 303 -24.12 44.50 -17.42
CA ILE A 303 -23.37 45.74 -17.23
C ILE A 303 -23.56 46.70 -18.41
N GLU A 304 -23.54 46.20 -19.65
CA GLU A 304 -23.74 47.03 -20.82
C GLU A 304 -25.16 47.59 -20.88
N MET A 305 -26.18 46.79 -20.52
CA MET A 305 -27.57 47.21 -20.42
C MET A 305 -27.73 48.29 -19.31
N LEU A 306 -27.14 48.08 -18.11
CA LEU A 306 -27.12 49.04 -17.01
C LEU A 306 -26.44 50.35 -17.44
N THR A 307 -25.32 50.26 -18.16
CA THR A 307 -24.60 51.45 -18.66
C THR A 307 -25.41 52.25 -19.69
N ARG A 308 -26.11 51.57 -20.62
CA ARG A 308 -27.03 52.20 -21.60
C ARG A 308 -28.23 52.86 -20.90
N THR A 309 -28.82 52.19 -19.89
CA THR A 309 -29.94 52.72 -19.11
C THR A 309 -29.50 53.91 -18.25
N ALA A 310 -28.29 53.90 -17.71
CA ALA A 310 -27.73 55.03 -16.98
C ALA A 310 -27.42 56.25 -17.86
N ALA A 311 -27.12 56.02 -19.12
CA ALA A 311 -26.88 57.12 -20.07
C ALA A 311 -28.18 57.84 -20.55
N SER A 312 -29.35 57.19 -20.43
CA SER A 312 -30.66 57.72 -20.82
C SER A 312 -31.66 57.86 -19.66
N GLY A 313 -31.27 57.45 -18.46
CA GLY A 313 -32.16 57.48 -17.28
C GLY A 313 -31.85 58.64 -16.31
N PRO A 314 -32.67 58.80 -15.25
CA PRO A 314 -32.47 59.84 -14.19
C PRO A 314 -31.11 59.65 -13.53
N GLN A 315 -30.33 60.70 -13.41
CA GLN A 315 -29.06 60.70 -12.69
C GLN A 315 -29.25 60.41 -11.22
N VAL A 316 -28.50 59.42 -10.66
CA VAL A 316 -28.53 59.11 -9.23
C VAL A 316 -27.46 59.94 -8.54
N PHE A 317 -27.87 60.71 -7.55
CA PHE A 317 -26.96 61.52 -6.70
C PHE A 317 -26.85 60.92 -5.31
N THR A 318 -25.63 60.90 -4.79
CA THR A 318 -25.42 60.46 -3.39
C THR A 318 -25.96 61.51 -2.41
N TYR A 319 -26.41 61.07 -1.21
CA TYR A 319 -26.88 61.95 -0.16
C TYR A 319 -25.85 63.03 0.20
N GLN A 320 -24.56 62.69 0.23
CA GLN A 320 -23.48 63.63 0.49
C GLN A 320 -23.38 64.72 -0.58
N LYS A 321 -23.60 64.37 -1.85
CA LYS A 321 -23.57 65.33 -2.97
C LYS A 321 -24.76 66.28 -2.92
N LEU A 322 -25.94 65.77 -2.57
CA LEU A 322 -27.14 66.55 -2.40
C LEU A 322 -27.07 67.43 -1.14
N SER A 323 -26.53 66.91 -0.03
CA SER A 323 -26.30 67.70 1.18
C SER A 323 -25.35 68.88 0.96
N LYS A 324 -24.22 68.62 0.29
CA LYS A 324 -23.28 69.71 -0.08
C LYS A 324 -23.93 70.76 -1.00
N ALA A 325 -24.68 70.35 -2.03
CA ALA A 325 -25.34 71.21 -2.94
C ALA A 325 -26.39 72.13 -2.26
N THR A 326 -27.07 71.61 -1.21
CA THR A 326 -28.07 72.34 -0.43
C THR A 326 -27.48 73.03 0.83
N LYS A 327 -26.17 73.06 1.01
CA LYS A 327 -25.48 73.54 2.20
C LYS A 327 -26.00 72.89 3.49
N GLY A 328 -26.11 71.54 3.48
CA GLY A 328 -26.60 70.78 4.62
C GLY A 328 -28.09 70.93 4.88
N PHE A 329 -28.87 71.12 3.81
CA PHE A 329 -30.32 71.40 3.89
C PHE A 329 -30.63 72.63 4.74
N SER A 330 -29.85 73.68 4.55
CA SER A 330 -29.98 74.93 5.28
C SER A 330 -31.34 75.58 5.08
N LYS A 331 -31.88 76.24 6.10
CA LYS A 331 -33.11 77.00 6.04
C LYS A 331 -33.03 78.14 5.01
N ASP A 332 -31.84 78.69 4.77
CA ASP A 332 -31.64 79.76 3.77
C ASP A 332 -31.85 79.27 2.32
N ASN A 333 -31.76 77.98 2.10
CA ASN A 333 -32.02 77.35 0.79
C ASN A 333 -33.39 76.67 0.73
N LEU A 334 -34.24 76.82 1.75
CA LEU A 334 -35.56 76.21 1.80
C LEU A 334 -36.49 76.95 0.82
N LEU A 335 -37.02 76.22 -0.16
CA LEU A 335 -37.96 76.75 -1.15
C LEU A 335 -39.42 76.52 -0.74
N GLY A 336 -39.70 75.53 0.10
CA GLY A 336 -41.06 75.24 0.56
C GLY A 336 -41.13 73.99 1.43
N THR A 337 -42.16 73.90 2.28
CA THR A 337 -42.43 72.77 3.14
C THR A 337 -43.87 72.35 3.01
N GLY A 338 -44.11 71.04 2.93
CA GLY A 338 -45.45 70.44 2.82
C GLY A 338 -45.56 69.13 3.62
N GLY A 339 -46.72 68.48 3.57
CA GLY A 339 -47.02 67.25 4.29
C GLY A 339 -46.12 66.07 3.94
N PHE A 340 -45.43 66.14 2.83
CA PHE A 340 -44.55 65.04 2.33
C PHE A 340 -43.05 65.31 2.46
N GLY A 341 -42.68 66.48 3.00
CA GLY A 341 -41.28 66.85 3.16
C GLY A 341 -40.98 68.29 2.80
N SER A 342 -39.68 68.64 2.73
CA SER A 342 -39.18 69.97 2.41
C SER A 342 -38.40 70.00 1.12
N VAL A 343 -38.51 71.07 0.36
CA VAL A 343 -37.79 71.26 -0.92
C VAL A 343 -36.75 72.36 -0.76
N TYR A 344 -35.52 72.08 -1.13
CA TYR A 344 -34.39 73.00 -1.01
C TYR A 344 -33.79 73.33 -2.35
N LYS A 345 -33.29 74.57 -2.51
CA LYS A 345 -32.45 74.93 -3.65
C LYS A 345 -31.05 74.37 -3.45
N GLY A 346 -30.59 73.60 -4.45
CA GLY A 346 -29.24 73.07 -4.50
C GLY A 346 -28.44 73.60 -5.68
N VAL A 347 -27.15 73.81 -5.49
CA VAL A 347 -26.23 74.21 -6.57
C VAL A 347 -25.03 73.27 -6.51
N PHE A 348 -24.78 72.51 -7.60
CA PHE A 348 -23.66 71.63 -7.64
C PHE A 348 -22.36 72.38 -7.93
N TYR A 349 -21.27 72.03 -7.23
CA TYR A 349 -19.95 72.66 -7.43
C TYR A 349 -19.34 72.34 -8.79
N ASP A 350 -19.69 71.22 -9.36
CA ASP A 350 -19.12 70.69 -10.61
C ASP A 350 -19.89 71.16 -11.85
N SER A 351 -21.02 71.89 -11.64
CA SER A 351 -21.87 72.38 -12.72
C SER A 351 -22.70 73.57 -12.24
N PRO A 352 -22.82 74.66 -12.98
CA PRO A 352 -23.60 75.83 -12.58
C PRO A 352 -25.13 75.57 -12.55
N THR A 353 -25.53 74.29 -12.58
CA THR A 353 -26.93 73.91 -12.63
C THR A 353 -27.60 74.07 -11.25
N THR A 354 -28.65 74.79 -11.18
CA THR A 354 -29.51 74.91 -10.01
C THR A 354 -30.57 73.83 -10.03
N VAL A 355 -30.72 73.08 -8.94
CA VAL A 355 -31.69 72.00 -8.81
C VAL A 355 -32.59 72.20 -7.60
N ALA A 356 -33.80 71.66 -7.64
CA ALA A 356 -34.68 71.55 -6.47
C ALA A 356 -34.52 70.13 -5.88
N VAL A 357 -34.11 70.10 -4.62
CA VAL A 357 -33.90 68.81 -3.90
C VAL A 357 -35.03 68.67 -2.87
N LYS A 358 -35.86 67.63 -3.08
CA LYS A 358 -36.94 67.29 -2.15
C LYS A 358 -36.44 66.29 -1.08
N GLN A 359 -36.42 66.72 0.18
CA GLN A 359 -36.19 65.86 1.31
C GLN A 359 -37.54 65.33 1.82
N ILE A 360 -37.74 64.02 1.81
CA ILE A 360 -38.98 63.34 2.19
C ILE A 360 -38.93 63.00 3.68
N ASN A 361 -40.00 63.24 4.44
CA ASN A 361 -40.12 62.82 5.82
C ASN A 361 -40.38 61.31 5.89
N ALA A 362 -39.67 60.62 6.79
CA ALA A 362 -39.77 59.17 6.97
C ALA A 362 -41.17 58.65 7.34
N THR A 363 -42.06 59.55 7.76
CA THR A 363 -43.45 59.24 8.15
C THR A 363 -44.48 59.41 7.02
N SER A 364 -44.06 59.86 5.84
CA SER A 364 -45.00 60.05 4.70
C SER A 364 -45.15 58.70 3.92
N LYS A 365 -46.40 58.30 3.66
CA LYS A 365 -46.73 57.04 2.94
C LYS A 365 -46.21 56.99 1.48
N GLN A 366 -45.50 58.00 1.01
CA GLN A 366 -44.91 58.08 -0.33
C GLN A 366 -43.43 57.63 -0.42
N GLY A 367 -42.88 57.16 0.70
CA GLY A 367 -41.45 56.76 0.78
C GLY A 367 -41.05 55.48 0.04
N MET A 368 -41.92 54.87 -0.77
CA MET A 368 -41.60 53.57 -1.36
C MET A 368 -41.60 53.53 -2.90
N PHE A 369 -41.97 54.56 -3.59
CA PHE A 369 -41.94 54.53 -5.08
C PHE A 369 -41.55 55.89 -5.67
N SER A 370 -40.57 55.74 -6.55
CA SER A 370 -40.06 56.70 -7.54
C SER A 370 -39.12 57.82 -7.09
N ILE A 371 -37.97 57.59 -7.45
CA ILE A 371 -37.07 58.61 -8.01
C ILE A 371 -37.10 58.46 -9.50
#